data_f9f59faa1cc1c5b89240b53272a694f4
#
_entry.id   f9f59faa1cc1c5b89240b53272a694f4
#
_cell.length_a   1.000
_cell.length_b   1.000
_cell.length_c   1.000
_cell.angle_alpha   90.00
_cell.angle_beta   90.00
_cell.angle_gamma   90.00
#
_symmetry.space_group_name_H-M   'P 1'
#
loop_
_entity.id
_entity.type
_entity.pdbx_description
1 polymer ?
#
loop_
_entity_poly.entity_id
_entity_poly.type
_entity_poly.pdbx_seq_one_letter_code
_entity_poly.pdbx_strand_id
1 'polypeptide(L)'
;KDEKDAILRSKSLTYPIKGDLTLTSKATGKVVDKVSQAKLLDSYYLTNKHTLLYKGNNYTISNQLQLLPGVYVRTRENTGELESHFNTGKGASFRIVLDPKLKVFFLEAGSSHTPLSPILTHVFGVGNSEAENYVPKDVWEANLQFSAGNEDKILKRLYSRLVYSKEVN
;
A
#
# COMPACT_ATOMS: atom_id res chain seq x y z
N LYS A 1 22.70 3.60 -35.26
CA LYS A 1 22.36 4.85 -35.99
C LYS A 1 21.11 5.49 -35.39
N ASP A 2 20.10 4.71 -35.12
CA ASP A 2 18.80 5.20 -34.64
C ASP A 2 18.85 5.77 -33.21
N GLU A 3 19.66 5.20 -32.32
CA GLU A 3 19.82 5.66 -30.94
C GLU A 3 20.45 7.06 -30.87
N LYS A 4 21.54 7.27 -31.63
CA LYS A 4 22.21 8.59 -31.69
C LYS A 4 21.29 9.66 -32.31
N ASP A 5 20.57 9.33 -33.37
CA ASP A 5 19.61 10.25 -33.98
C ASP A 5 18.47 10.60 -33.05
N ALA A 6 17.97 9.62 -32.32
CA ALA A 6 16.91 9.85 -31.33
C ALA A 6 17.39 10.75 -30.15
N ILE A 7 18.60 10.58 -29.68
CA ILE A 7 19.22 11.47 -28.67
C ILE A 7 19.34 12.90 -29.21
N LEU A 8 19.93 13.07 -30.37
CA LEU A 8 20.17 14.39 -30.98
C LEU A 8 18.86 15.14 -31.27
N ARG A 9 17.79 14.42 -31.63
CA ARG A 9 16.48 15.00 -31.96
C ARG A 9 15.50 14.99 -30.80
N SER A 10 15.94 14.66 -29.60
CA SER A 10 15.07 14.54 -28.39
C SER A 10 13.84 13.64 -28.62
N LYS A 11 14.03 12.56 -29.39
CA LYS A 11 12.99 11.57 -29.68
C LYS A 11 13.07 10.38 -28.72
N SER A 12 11.94 9.67 -28.62
CA SER A 12 11.89 8.37 -27.93
C SER A 12 12.13 7.24 -28.92
N LEU A 13 12.81 6.19 -28.47
CA LEU A 13 13.03 4.99 -29.27
C LEU A 13 11.93 3.97 -28.94
N THR A 14 10.95 3.86 -29.84
CA THR A 14 9.77 3.01 -29.65
C THR A 14 9.50 2.17 -30.89
N TYR A 15 8.76 1.08 -30.69
CA TYR A 15 8.19 0.31 -31.80
C TYR A 15 6.68 0.11 -31.55
N PRO A 16 5.87 0.11 -32.61
CA PRO A 16 4.43 -0.09 -32.49
C PRO A 16 4.10 -1.56 -32.24
N ILE A 17 3.34 -1.84 -31.19
CA ILE A 17 2.68 -3.13 -31.01
C ILE A 17 1.35 -3.08 -31.75
N LYS A 18 1.16 -4.02 -32.69
CA LYS A 18 -0.03 -4.15 -33.51
C LYS A 18 -0.73 -5.46 -33.21
N GLY A 19 -2.02 -5.49 -33.37
CA GLY A 19 -2.83 -6.68 -33.19
C GLY A 19 -4.13 -6.64 -34.00
N ASP A 20 -4.74 -7.79 -34.16
CA ASP A 20 -6.05 -7.92 -34.78
C ASP A 20 -7.14 -7.82 -33.70
N LEU A 21 -8.06 -6.92 -33.89
CA LEU A 21 -9.22 -6.71 -33.01
C LEU A 21 -10.47 -7.29 -33.67
N THR A 22 -11.20 -8.10 -32.91
CA THR A 22 -12.50 -8.63 -33.37
C THR A 22 -13.59 -8.29 -32.36
N LEU A 23 -14.58 -7.55 -32.79
CA LEU A 23 -15.75 -7.23 -31.99
C LEU A 23 -16.82 -8.31 -32.23
N THR A 24 -17.23 -8.99 -31.16
CA THR A 24 -18.24 -10.04 -31.21
C THR A 24 -19.47 -9.66 -30.37
N SER A 25 -20.66 -9.78 -30.88
CA SER A 25 -21.91 -9.56 -30.13
C SER A 25 -22.07 -10.69 -29.08
N LYS A 26 -22.19 -10.34 -27.80
CA LYS A 26 -22.44 -11.33 -26.73
C LYS A 26 -23.82 -12.01 -26.88
N ALA A 27 -24.81 -11.31 -27.41
CA ALA A 27 -26.15 -11.85 -27.52
C ALA A 27 -26.28 -12.88 -28.66
N THR A 28 -25.58 -12.67 -29.77
CA THR A 28 -25.75 -13.50 -31.00
C THR A 28 -24.52 -14.37 -31.32
N GLY A 29 -23.38 -14.14 -30.65
CA GLY A 29 -22.11 -14.80 -30.97
C GLY A 29 -21.51 -14.39 -32.32
N LYS A 30 -22.15 -13.47 -33.07
CA LYS A 30 -21.69 -13.08 -34.39
C LYS A 30 -20.62 -11.98 -34.30
N VAL A 31 -19.65 -12.06 -35.22
CA VAL A 31 -18.67 -11.00 -35.42
C VAL A 31 -19.36 -9.77 -36.00
N VAL A 32 -19.23 -8.64 -35.36
CA VAL A 32 -19.81 -7.34 -35.76
C VAL A 32 -18.80 -6.57 -36.59
N ASP A 33 -17.53 -6.58 -36.19
CA ASP A 33 -16.46 -5.84 -36.86
C ASP A 33 -15.09 -6.52 -36.61
N LYS A 34 -14.18 -6.28 -37.57
CA LYS A 34 -12.80 -6.79 -37.49
C LYS A 34 -11.84 -5.75 -38.06
N VAL A 35 -10.85 -5.37 -37.23
CA VAL A 35 -9.78 -4.46 -37.62
C VAL A 35 -8.45 -5.21 -37.52
N SER A 36 -7.78 -5.39 -38.67
CA SER A 36 -6.50 -6.04 -38.75
C SER A 36 -5.36 -5.03 -38.59
N GLN A 37 -4.27 -5.46 -37.96
CA GLN A 37 -3.03 -4.66 -37.74
C GLN A 37 -3.29 -3.31 -37.06
N ALA A 38 -4.31 -3.24 -36.20
CA ALA A 38 -4.57 -2.05 -35.41
C ALA A 38 -3.38 -1.76 -34.48
N LYS A 39 -2.91 -0.51 -34.50
CA LYS A 39 -1.88 -0.07 -33.57
C LYS A 39 -2.46 0.01 -32.17
N LEU A 40 -2.00 -0.83 -31.25
CA LEU A 40 -2.49 -0.89 -29.88
C LEU A 40 -1.76 0.10 -28.98
N LEU A 41 -0.41 0.11 -29.05
CA LEU A 41 0.42 1.00 -28.26
C LEU A 41 1.83 1.10 -28.88
N ASP A 42 2.62 2.09 -28.42
CA ASP A 42 4.05 2.16 -28.67
C ASP A 42 4.80 1.61 -27.45
N SER A 43 5.56 0.56 -27.66
CA SER A 43 6.47 0.03 -26.64
C SER A 43 7.86 0.62 -26.78
N TYR A 44 8.55 0.86 -25.67
CA TYR A 44 9.92 1.34 -25.70
C TYR A 44 10.88 0.22 -26.10
N TYR A 45 11.82 0.55 -26.94
CA TYR A 45 12.89 -0.36 -27.32
C TYR A 45 14.00 -0.34 -26.25
N LEU A 46 14.38 -1.52 -25.78
CA LEU A 46 15.50 -1.66 -24.87
C LEU A 46 16.82 -1.61 -25.67
N THR A 47 17.66 -0.65 -25.34
CA THR A 47 18.98 -0.50 -26.00
C THR A 47 19.94 -1.62 -25.58
N ASN A 48 21.05 -1.78 -26.30
CA ASN A 48 22.09 -2.77 -25.96
C ASN A 48 22.72 -2.52 -24.57
N LYS A 49 22.55 -1.34 -24.01
CA LYS A 49 22.95 -0.98 -22.62
C LYS A 49 21.87 -1.23 -21.59
N HIS A 50 20.78 -1.89 -21.97
CA HIS A 50 19.61 -2.14 -21.12
C HIS A 50 18.96 -0.86 -20.58
N THR A 51 18.98 0.20 -21.39
CA THR A 51 18.36 1.48 -21.11
C THR A 51 17.16 1.72 -22.03
N LEU A 52 16.22 2.53 -21.58
CA LEU A 52 15.10 3.03 -22.36
C LEU A 52 15.39 4.46 -22.77
N LEU A 53 15.24 4.77 -24.04
CA LEU A 53 15.43 6.13 -24.53
C LEU A 53 14.09 6.86 -24.64
N TYR A 54 13.91 7.89 -23.80
CA TYR A 54 12.71 8.72 -23.75
C TYR A 54 13.08 10.20 -23.90
N LYS A 55 12.54 10.84 -24.96
CA LYS A 55 12.79 12.26 -25.25
C LYS A 55 14.27 12.63 -25.22
N GLY A 56 15.13 11.79 -25.80
CA GLY A 56 16.57 12.02 -25.87
C GLY A 56 17.37 11.65 -24.61
N ASN A 57 16.70 11.26 -23.52
CA ASN A 57 17.36 10.86 -22.28
C ASN A 57 17.33 9.35 -22.10
N ASN A 58 18.41 8.80 -21.53
CA ASN A 58 18.50 7.40 -21.19
C ASN A 58 17.99 7.16 -19.76
N TYR A 59 17.07 6.21 -19.64
CA TYR A 59 16.51 5.77 -18.36
C TYR A 59 16.82 4.30 -18.13
N THR A 60 17.16 3.95 -16.90
CA THR A 60 17.39 2.58 -16.46
C THR A 60 16.32 2.19 -15.45
N ILE A 61 15.78 0.98 -15.58
CA ILE A 61 14.89 0.41 -14.58
C ILE A 61 15.78 -0.19 -13.50
N SER A 62 15.71 0.37 -12.29
CA SER A 62 16.40 -0.16 -11.12
C SER A 62 15.54 -1.20 -10.43
N ASN A 63 16.11 -2.35 -10.07
CA ASN A 63 15.46 -3.28 -9.20
C ASN A 63 15.38 -2.68 -7.79
N GLN A 64 14.18 -2.68 -7.21
CA GLN A 64 13.96 -2.24 -5.85
C GLN A 64 13.64 -3.45 -4.98
N LEU A 65 14.37 -3.60 -3.88
CA LEU A 65 14.02 -4.56 -2.85
C LEU A 65 12.82 -4.03 -2.07
N GLN A 66 11.77 -4.82 -2.04
CA GLN A 66 10.58 -4.52 -1.27
C GLN A 66 10.40 -5.57 -0.19
N LEU A 67 10.03 -5.12 1.01
CA LEU A 67 9.67 -6.03 2.08
C LEU A 67 8.46 -6.88 1.66
N LEU A 68 8.54 -8.19 1.84
CA LEU A 68 7.42 -9.07 1.54
C LEU A 68 6.22 -8.75 2.44
N PRO A 69 4.98 -8.96 1.95
CA PRO A 69 3.81 -8.89 2.81
C PRO A 69 3.93 -9.85 3.98
N GLY A 70 3.62 -9.37 5.18
CA GLY A 70 3.72 -10.17 6.39
C GLY A 70 3.74 -9.33 7.66
N VAL A 71 3.89 -10.00 8.79
CA VAL A 71 4.02 -9.38 10.11
C VAL A 71 5.45 -9.53 10.60
N TYR A 72 6.07 -8.41 10.94
CA TYR A 72 7.45 -8.34 11.42
C TYR A 72 7.47 -7.80 12.84
N VAL A 73 7.94 -8.62 13.77
CA VAL A 73 7.99 -8.26 15.20
C VAL A 73 9.42 -7.89 15.58
N ARG A 74 9.57 -6.78 16.30
CA ARG A 74 10.86 -6.33 16.81
C ARG A 74 10.72 -5.48 18.08
N THR A 75 11.81 -5.32 18.80
CA THR A 75 11.92 -4.32 19.86
C THR A 75 12.61 -3.08 19.30
N ARG A 76 12.08 -1.89 19.57
CA ARG A 76 12.71 -0.62 19.21
C ARG A 76 13.89 -0.36 20.16
N GLU A 77 15.09 -0.26 19.63
CA GLU A 77 16.32 -0.09 20.44
C GLU A 77 16.30 1.20 21.28
N ASN A 78 15.75 2.29 20.73
CA ASN A 78 15.79 3.59 21.39
C ASN A 78 14.74 3.75 22.50
N THR A 79 13.59 3.11 22.40
CA THR A 79 12.44 3.30 23.31
C THR A 79 12.13 2.06 24.13
N GLY A 80 12.58 0.89 23.69
CA GLY A 80 12.26 -0.41 24.30
C GLY A 80 10.84 -0.89 23.98
N GLU A 81 10.11 -0.19 23.12
CA GLU A 81 8.76 -0.56 22.69
C GLU A 81 8.77 -1.84 21.87
N LEU A 82 7.78 -2.69 22.08
CA LEU A 82 7.55 -3.85 21.24
C LEU A 82 6.68 -3.44 20.04
N GLU A 83 7.20 -3.66 18.84
CA GLU A 83 6.56 -3.27 17.59
C GLU A 83 6.21 -4.50 16.74
N SER A 84 4.98 -4.59 16.29
CA SER A 84 4.54 -5.49 15.22
C SER A 84 4.21 -4.68 13.98
N HIS A 85 5.03 -4.79 12.96
CA HIS A 85 4.85 -4.11 11.67
C HIS A 85 4.07 -5.01 10.72
N PHE A 86 2.88 -4.57 10.33
CA PHE A 86 2.02 -5.23 9.33
C PHE A 86 2.32 -4.62 7.97
N ASN A 87 3.13 -5.31 7.18
CA ASN A 87 3.39 -4.94 5.80
C ASN A 87 2.35 -5.58 4.89
N THR A 88 1.47 -4.77 4.34
CA THR A 88 0.40 -5.23 3.45
C THR A 88 0.91 -5.28 2.01
N GLY A 89 0.52 -6.31 1.25
CA GLY A 89 0.89 -6.41 -0.17
C GLY A 89 0.21 -5.36 -1.04
N LYS A 90 -0.96 -4.87 -0.58
CA LYS A 90 -1.72 -3.77 -1.20
C LYS A 90 -2.27 -2.88 -0.10
N GLY A 91 -2.22 -1.58 -0.30
CA GLY A 91 -2.69 -0.59 0.67
C GLY A 91 -1.59 -0.10 1.62
N ALA A 92 -1.99 0.61 2.66
CA ALA A 92 -1.08 1.20 3.62
C ALA A 92 -0.64 0.19 4.68
N SER A 93 0.66 0.13 4.96
CA SER A 93 1.20 -0.61 6.09
C SER A 93 0.91 0.12 7.40
N PHE A 94 0.79 -0.64 8.48
CA PHE A 94 0.56 -0.10 9.82
C PHE A 94 1.38 -0.87 10.86
N ARG A 95 1.46 -0.32 12.06
CA ARG A 95 2.16 -0.94 13.18
C ARG A 95 1.27 -0.98 14.40
N ILE A 96 1.43 -2.04 15.19
CA ILE A 96 0.93 -2.11 16.56
C ILE A 96 2.13 -2.04 17.48
N VAL A 97 2.13 -1.09 18.39
CA VAL A 97 3.24 -0.82 19.30
C VAL A 97 2.74 -0.94 20.73
N LEU A 98 3.47 -1.69 21.56
CA LEU A 98 3.24 -1.75 22.99
C LEU A 98 4.28 -0.88 23.70
N ASP A 99 3.82 0.15 24.40
CA ASP A 99 4.65 0.93 25.33
C ASP A 99 4.86 0.11 26.61
N PRO A 100 6.09 -0.27 26.94
CA PRO A 100 6.35 -1.12 28.10
C PRO A 100 6.13 -0.41 29.45
N LYS A 101 6.20 0.92 29.47
CA LYS A 101 6.01 1.73 30.69
C LYS A 101 4.53 1.93 31.00
N LEU A 102 3.76 2.25 29.97
CA LEU A 102 2.32 2.47 30.09
C LEU A 102 1.53 1.16 30.02
N LYS A 103 2.11 0.09 29.49
CA LYS A 103 1.44 -1.17 29.16
C LYS A 103 0.26 -0.99 28.18
N VAL A 104 0.35 0.00 27.29
CA VAL A 104 -0.73 0.38 26.36
C VAL A 104 -0.32 0.07 24.93
N PHE A 105 -1.24 -0.53 24.18
CA PHE A 105 -1.08 -0.74 22.75
C PHE A 105 -1.55 0.47 21.95
N PHE A 106 -0.74 0.85 20.97
CA PHE A 106 -1.03 1.90 20.01
C PHE A 106 -1.05 1.37 18.60
N LEU A 107 -1.98 1.87 17.79
CA LEU A 107 -1.98 1.73 16.34
C LEU A 107 -1.26 2.92 15.71
N GLU A 108 -0.20 2.65 14.97
CA GLU A 108 0.50 3.63 14.14
C GLU A 108 0.17 3.39 12.66
N ALA A 109 -0.48 4.35 12.02
CA ALA A 109 -0.79 4.34 10.60
C ALA A 109 -0.48 5.72 10.00
N GLY A 110 0.52 5.79 9.13
CA GLY A 110 1.06 7.07 8.66
C GLY A 110 1.56 7.93 9.83
N SER A 111 1.01 9.15 9.98
CA SER A 111 1.29 10.05 11.11
C SER A 111 0.35 9.87 12.30
N SER A 112 -0.53 8.88 12.26
CA SER A 112 -1.49 8.62 13.34
C SER A 112 -0.88 7.70 14.39
N HIS A 113 -1.01 8.10 15.66
CA HIS A 113 -0.67 7.30 16.83
C HIS A 113 -1.91 7.28 17.73
N THR A 114 -2.57 6.12 17.81
CA THR A 114 -3.92 6.01 18.37
C THR A 114 -4.01 4.80 19.30
N PRO A 115 -4.55 4.93 20.52
CA PRO A 115 -4.79 3.79 21.39
C PRO A 115 -5.59 2.69 20.69
N LEU A 116 -5.16 1.45 20.83
CA LEU A 116 -5.74 0.32 20.10
C LEU A 116 -7.04 -0.19 20.74
N SER A 117 -7.19 -0.10 22.05
CA SER A 117 -8.34 -0.66 22.77
C SER A 117 -9.71 -0.19 22.27
N PRO A 118 -9.98 1.10 21.98
CA PRO A 118 -11.28 1.52 21.43
C PRO A 118 -11.57 0.90 20.06
N ILE A 119 -10.54 0.64 19.27
CA ILE A 119 -10.69 0.00 17.96
C ILE A 119 -11.10 -1.46 18.16
N LEU A 120 -10.45 -2.18 19.06
CA LEU A 120 -10.76 -3.58 19.33
C LEU A 120 -12.15 -3.74 19.93
N THR A 121 -12.52 -2.92 20.91
CA THR A 121 -13.81 -3.04 21.59
C THR A 121 -14.99 -2.56 20.75
N HIS A 122 -14.91 -1.37 20.14
CA HIS A 122 -16.07 -0.76 19.45
C HIS A 122 -16.15 -1.13 17.96
N VAL A 123 -15.01 -1.37 17.29
CA VAL A 123 -15.04 -1.73 15.87
C VAL A 123 -15.10 -3.24 15.67
N PHE A 124 -14.31 -3.99 16.44
CA PHE A 124 -14.24 -5.45 16.32
C PHE A 124 -15.08 -6.21 17.37
N GLY A 125 -15.64 -5.53 18.33
CA GLY A 125 -16.49 -6.14 19.35
C GLY A 125 -15.76 -7.06 20.33
N VAL A 126 -14.43 -6.89 20.49
CA VAL A 126 -13.62 -7.73 21.39
C VAL A 126 -14.02 -7.47 22.85
N GLY A 127 -14.56 -8.49 23.49
CA GLY A 127 -14.90 -8.45 24.91
C GLY A 127 -13.71 -8.74 25.83
N ASN A 128 -13.85 -8.40 27.13
CA ASN A 128 -12.78 -8.59 28.11
C ASN A 128 -12.32 -10.05 28.21
N SER A 129 -13.26 -11.00 28.27
CA SER A 129 -12.95 -12.44 28.34
C SER A 129 -12.22 -12.97 27.13
N GLU A 130 -12.48 -12.40 25.95
CA GLU A 130 -11.79 -12.77 24.72
C GLU A 130 -10.39 -12.18 24.71
N ALA A 131 -10.24 -10.90 25.07
CA ALA A 131 -8.95 -10.22 25.13
C ALA A 131 -7.98 -10.88 26.13
N GLU A 132 -8.48 -11.30 27.30
CA GLU A 132 -7.68 -11.96 28.36
C GLU A 132 -7.09 -13.32 27.92
N ASN A 133 -7.58 -13.95 26.86
CA ASN A 133 -6.99 -15.15 26.28
C ASN A 133 -5.67 -14.88 25.55
N TYR A 134 -5.45 -13.65 25.12
CA TYR A 134 -4.30 -13.27 24.27
C TYR A 134 -3.38 -12.24 24.92
N VAL A 135 -3.89 -11.46 25.87
CA VAL A 135 -3.19 -10.36 26.54
C VAL A 135 -3.29 -10.54 28.04
N PRO A 136 -2.20 -10.40 28.81
CA PRO A 136 -2.24 -10.41 30.28
C PRO A 136 -3.28 -9.41 30.81
N LYS A 137 -4.01 -9.83 31.83
CA LYS A 137 -5.13 -9.07 32.40
C LYS A 137 -4.72 -7.65 32.80
N ASP A 138 -3.59 -7.49 33.47
CA ASP A 138 -3.07 -6.19 33.90
C ASP A 138 -2.73 -5.26 32.71
N VAL A 139 -2.30 -5.82 31.59
CA VAL A 139 -2.05 -5.07 30.34
C VAL A 139 -3.37 -4.66 29.70
N TRP A 140 -4.36 -5.56 29.67
CA TRP A 140 -5.66 -5.24 29.09
C TRP A 140 -6.39 -4.16 29.90
N GLU A 141 -6.40 -4.27 31.22
CA GLU A 141 -6.97 -3.26 32.11
C GLU A 141 -6.31 -1.88 31.93
N ALA A 142 -4.98 -1.83 31.81
CA ALA A 142 -4.25 -0.58 31.53
C ALA A 142 -4.72 0.05 30.20
N ASN A 143 -4.94 -0.75 29.17
CA ASN A 143 -5.43 -0.28 27.86
C ASN A 143 -6.84 0.31 27.95
N LEU A 144 -7.74 -0.32 28.70
CA LEU A 144 -9.11 0.17 28.90
C LEU A 144 -9.12 1.48 29.70
N GLN A 145 -8.35 1.54 30.80
CA GLN A 145 -8.23 2.73 31.63
C GLN A 145 -7.65 3.92 30.87
N PHE A 146 -6.64 3.68 30.02
CA PHE A 146 -6.00 4.74 29.22
C PHE A 146 -6.95 5.42 28.25
N SER A 147 -7.89 4.69 27.68
CA SER A 147 -8.87 5.21 26.71
C SER A 147 -10.20 5.61 27.32
N ALA A 148 -10.44 5.29 28.61
CA ALA A 148 -11.72 5.50 29.29
C ALA A 148 -12.23 6.94 29.16
N GLY A 149 -13.49 7.08 28.73
CA GLY A 149 -14.16 8.38 28.56
C GLY A 149 -13.71 9.18 27.33
N ASN A 150 -12.79 8.67 26.51
CA ASN A 150 -12.32 9.32 25.30
C ASN A 150 -12.52 8.47 24.03
N GLU A 151 -13.18 7.33 24.13
CA GLU A 151 -13.29 6.33 23.07
C GLU A 151 -13.87 6.93 21.78
N ASP A 152 -14.99 7.63 21.88
CA ASP A 152 -15.64 8.29 20.72
C ASP A 152 -14.76 9.33 20.06
N LYS A 153 -14.02 10.10 20.86
CA LYS A 153 -13.10 11.13 20.35
C LYS A 153 -11.92 10.50 19.62
N ILE A 154 -11.40 9.40 20.15
CA ILE A 154 -10.30 8.63 19.54
C ILE A 154 -10.76 8.05 18.21
N LEU A 155 -11.94 7.42 18.16
CA LEU A 155 -12.50 6.82 16.96
C LEU A 155 -12.82 7.87 15.88
N LYS A 156 -13.43 8.99 16.25
CA LYS A 156 -13.69 10.10 15.31
C LYS A 156 -12.41 10.67 14.71
N ARG A 157 -11.38 10.83 15.54
CA ARG A 157 -10.06 11.31 15.07
C ARG A 157 -9.39 10.31 14.12
N LEU A 158 -9.47 9.02 14.40
CA LEU A 158 -8.95 7.96 13.54
C LEU A 158 -9.71 7.95 12.22
N TYR A 159 -11.04 7.96 12.27
CA TYR A 159 -11.90 7.97 11.08
C TYR A 159 -11.60 9.16 10.16
N SER A 160 -11.53 10.36 10.71
CA SER A 160 -11.21 11.56 9.93
C SER A 160 -9.86 11.46 9.22
N ARG A 161 -8.85 10.87 9.85
CA ARG A 161 -7.52 10.70 9.24
C ARG A 161 -7.46 9.61 8.17
N LEU A 162 -8.23 8.52 8.34
CA LEU A 162 -8.24 7.42 7.39
C LEU A 162 -9.10 7.71 6.16
N VAL A 163 -10.21 8.43 6.32
CA VAL A 163 -11.16 8.73 5.24
C VAL A 163 -10.72 9.96 4.45
N TYR A 164 -10.35 11.05 5.11
CA TYR A 164 -9.92 12.27 4.45
C TYR A 164 -8.60 12.14 3.66
N SER A 165 -7.75 11.16 4.00
CA SER A 165 -6.54 10.92 3.21
C SER A 165 -6.84 10.32 1.82
N LYS A 166 -8.06 9.87 1.56
CA LYS A 166 -8.48 9.32 0.24
C LYS A 166 -9.15 10.35 -0.67
N GLU A 167 -9.62 11.47 -0.15
CA GLU A 167 -10.30 12.51 -0.93
C GLU A 167 -9.38 13.62 -1.44
N VAL A 168 -8.09 13.57 -1.14
CA VAL A 168 -7.10 14.59 -1.51
C VAL A 168 -6.08 14.10 -2.55
N ASN A 169 -6.33 12.95 -3.20
CA ASN A 169 -5.49 12.47 -4.32
C ASN A 169 -6.30 12.27 -5.59
#